data_7d0ee136544945217637a61dcd1a41c7
#
_entry.id   7d0ee136544945217637a61dcd1a41c7
#
_cell.length_a   1.000
_cell.length_b   1.000
_cell.length_c   1.000
_cell.angle_alpha   90.00
_cell.angle_beta   90.00
_cell.angle_gamma   90.00
#
_symmetry.space_group_name_H-M   'P 1'
#
loop_
_entity.id
_entity.type
_entity.pdbx_description
1 polymer ?
#
loop_
_entity_poly.entity_id
_entity_poly.type
_entity_poly.pdbx_seq_one_letter_code
_entity_poly.pdbx_strand_id
1 'polypeptide(L)'
;MFEKINYQRRRFLGIAGMTIATTQLGRFGSANAQSSQAKPKESVTPQPGALQSTDPAAIRPFHINIPQADLNDLRQRITATRWSEKETVADSSQGVQLTTMQELARYWATDYDWRKVETKLKALPHFITQIDGLDIHFIHVRSQHENALPLIVTHGWPGSIIEQLKIIDPLTNPTAHGANASDAFHVVIPSMPGYGFSGKPTSTGWGPERMGRAWDVLMKRLGYTRYVAQGGDWG
;
A
#
# COMPACT_ATOMS: atom_id res chain seq x y z
N MET A 1 17.42 27.27 -22.78
CA MET A 1 16.12 26.56 -22.85
C MET A 1 16.02 25.40 -21.87
N PHE A 2 17.11 24.95 -21.24
CA PHE A 2 17.16 23.82 -20.31
C PHE A 2 16.83 24.15 -18.84
N GLU A 3 16.86 25.42 -18.42
CA GLU A 3 16.58 25.83 -17.04
C GLU A 3 15.09 25.84 -16.66
N LYS A 4 14.18 26.05 -17.62
CA LYS A 4 12.74 26.13 -17.33
C LYS A 4 12.09 24.76 -17.02
N ILE A 5 12.65 23.67 -17.55
CA ILE A 5 12.10 22.30 -17.34
C ILE A 5 12.37 21.82 -15.91
N ASN A 6 13.52 22.21 -15.33
CA ASN A 6 13.88 21.84 -13.96
C ASN A 6 13.04 22.56 -12.89
N TYR A 7 12.47 23.73 -13.21
CA TYR A 7 11.70 24.52 -12.26
C TYR A 7 10.28 23.98 -12.04
N GLN A 8 9.66 23.42 -13.06
CA GLN A 8 8.32 22.81 -12.94
C GLN A 8 8.36 21.49 -12.15
N ARG A 9 9.38 20.66 -12.33
CA ARG A 9 9.60 19.43 -11.53
C ARG A 9 9.83 19.75 -10.05
N ARG A 10 10.53 20.83 -9.72
CA ARG A 10 10.77 21.26 -8.33
C ARG A 10 9.52 21.81 -7.63
N ARG A 11 8.57 22.39 -8.37
CA ARG A 11 7.31 22.89 -7.77
C ARG A 11 6.35 21.79 -7.36
N PHE A 12 6.34 20.65 -8.03
CA PHE A 12 5.50 19.51 -7.67
C PHE A 12 5.96 18.82 -6.37
N LEU A 13 7.26 18.87 -6.08
CA LEU A 13 7.87 18.31 -4.87
C LEU A 13 7.91 19.29 -3.68
N GLY A 14 7.61 20.58 -3.89
CA GLY A 14 7.78 21.64 -2.89
C GLY A 14 6.55 21.99 -2.05
N ILE A 15 5.40 21.36 -2.25
CA ILE A 15 4.13 21.71 -1.54
C ILE A 15 3.77 20.69 -0.44
N ALA A 16 4.57 19.66 -0.22
CA ALA A 16 4.46 18.86 1.00
C ALA A 16 5.21 19.56 2.15
N GLY A 17 4.68 20.71 2.59
CA GLY A 17 5.27 21.51 3.66
C GLY A 17 5.09 20.88 5.03
N MET A 18 6.16 20.88 5.80
CA MET A 18 6.25 20.55 7.22
C MET A 18 5.12 21.20 8.05
N THR A 19 4.40 20.38 8.78
CA THR A 19 3.76 20.81 10.02
C THR A 19 4.26 19.91 11.14
N ILE A 20 5.24 20.37 11.90
CA ILE A 20 5.71 19.72 13.13
C ILE A 20 4.78 20.15 14.23
N ALA A 21 3.91 19.26 14.68
CA ALA A 21 3.17 19.41 15.92
C ALA A 21 3.87 18.61 17.03
N THR A 22 4.54 19.32 17.92
CA THR A 22 5.05 18.76 19.17
C THR A 22 3.91 18.60 20.16
N THR A 23 3.56 17.37 20.53
CA THR A 23 2.70 17.10 21.68
C THR A 23 3.41 16.20 22.68
N GLN A 24 3.33 16.61 23.94
CA GLN A 24 3.96 16.01 25.11
C GLN A 24 3.44 14.61 25.42
N LEU A 25 4.35 13.74 25.83
CA LEU A 25 4.05 12.40 26.35
C LEU A 25 3.36 12.47 27.72
N GLY A 26 2.11 12.04 27.76
CA GLY A 26 1.45 11.64 29.02
C GLY A 26 1.61 10.15 29.27
N ARG A 27 2.06 9.79 30.47
CA ARG A 27 2.19 8.40 30.93
C ARG A 27 0.81 7.78 31.10
N PHE A 28 0.55 6.63 30.47
CA PHE A 28 -0.61 5.80 30.78
C PHE A 28 -0.17 4.41 31.22
N GLY A 29 -0.81 3.97 32.30
CA GLY A 29 -0.52 2.74 33.02
C GLY A 29 -0.95 1.47 32.25
N SER A 30 -0.27 0.40 32.62
CA SER A 30 -0.46 -0.96 32.10
C SER A 30 -1.83 -1.52 32.42
N ALA A 31 -2.62 -1.88 31.43
CA ALA A 31 -3.77 -2.76 31.59
C ALA A 31 -3.42 -4.14 31.01
N ASN A 32 -3.46 -5.16 31.85
CA ASN A 32 -3.31 -6.58 31.48
C ASN A 32 -4.52 -7.02 30.64
N ALA A 33 -4.29 -7.33 29.36
CA ALA A 33 -5.28 -8.02 28.54
C ALA A 33 -4.91 -9.50 28.46
N GLN A 34 -5.79 -10.36 28.95
CA GLN A 34 -5.71 -11.81 28.80
C GLN A 34 -5.88 -12.20 27.32
N SER A 35 -4.87 -12.90 26.79
CA SER A 35 -4.87 -13.44 25.46
C SER A 35 -5.72 -14.70 25.39
N SER A 36 -6.82 -14.68 24.63
CA SER A 36 -7.47 -15.90 24.14
C SER A 36 -6.66 -16.45 22.97
N GLN A 37 -6.13 -17.67 23.15
CA GLN A 37 -5.37 -18.39 22.11
C GLN A 37 -6.30 -18.80 20.96
N ALA A 38 -6.11 -18.20 19.79
CA ALA A 38 -6.63 -18.70 18.53
C ALA A 38 -5.68 -19.76 17.97
N LYS A 39 -6.22 -20.93 17.59
CA LYS A 39 -5.48 -22.02 16.94
C LYS A 39 -4.84 -21.56 15.63
N PRO A 40 -3.62 -22.04 15.28
CA PRO A 40 -3.00 -21.73 14.01
C PRO A 40 -3.83 -22.32 12.86
N LYS A 41 -4.15 -21.51 11.86
CA LYS A 41 -4.69 -21.99 10.57
C LYS A 41 -3.53 -22.56 9.75
N GLU A 42 -3.78 -23.73 9.17
CA GLU A 42 -2.88 -24.46 8.29
C GLU A 42 -2.38 -23.59 7.12
N SER A 43 -1.09 -23.74 6.83
CA SER A 43 -0.41 -23.13 5.71
C SER A 43 -0.93 -23.68 4.38
N VAL A 44 -1.32 -22.81 3.47
CA VAL A 44 -1.68 -23.17 2.10
C VAL A 44 -0.42 -23.64 1.37
N THR A 45 -0.42 -24.90 0.93
CA THR A 45 0.64 -25.52 0.14
C THR A 45 0.68 -24.93 -1.28
N PRO A 46 1.85 -24.52 -1.82
CA PRO A 46 1.95 -24.05 -3.20
C PRO A 46 1.86 -25.23 -4.19
N GLN A 47 1.15 -25.04 -5.31
CA GLN A 47 1.16 -25.99 -6.43
C GLN A 47 2.53 -26.04 -7.13
N PRO A 48 2.99 -27.23 -7.59
CA PRO A 48 4.28 -27.39 -8.24
C PRO A 48 4.20 -27.02 -9.74
N GLY A 49 5.10 -26.13 -10.18
CA GLY A 49 5.22 -25.86 -11.62
C GLY A 49 6.03 -24.64 -12.04
N ALA A 50 7.08 -24.27 -11.32
CA ALA A 50 8.22 -23.51 -11.81
C ALA A 50 9.36 -23.71 -10.80
N LEU A 51 10.59 -23.85 -11.25
CA LEU A 51 11.79 -23.85 -10.38
C LEU A 51 11.81 -22.52 -9.61
N GLN A 52 11.19 -22.51 -8.44
CA GLN A 52 11.21 -21.34 -7.55
C GLN A 52 12.63 -21.25 -7.01
N SER A 53 13.28 -20.12 -7.25
CA SER A 53 14.55 -19.79 -6.63
C SER A 53 14.42 -20.03 -5.12
N THR A 54 15.32 -20.83 -4.56
CA THR A 54 15.42 -21.09 -3.12
C THR A 54 16.01 -19.89 -2.36
N ASP A 55 16.50 -18.88 -3.10
CA ASP A 55 17.00 -17.62 -2.53
C ASP A 55 15.82 -16.73 -2.07
N PRO A 56 15.66 -16.50 -0.76
CA PRO A 56 14.61 -15.64 -0.23
C PRO A 56 14.70 -14.19 -0.74
N ALA A 57 15.90 -13.74 -1.11
CA ALA A 57 16.16 -12.41 -1.65
C ALA A 57 15.76 -12.27 -3.12
N ALA A 58 15.50 -13.36 -3.83
CA ALA A 58 15.06 -13.31 -5.22
C ALA A 58 13.72 -12.59 -5.36
N ILE A 59 13.60 -11.77 -6.41
CA ILE A 59 12.32 -11.18 -6.81
C ILE A 59 11.50 -12.23 -7.54
N ARG A 60 10.34 -12.57 -7.00
CA ARG A 60 9.44 -13.59 -7.51
C ARG A 60 8.12 -12.97 -7.94
N PRO A 61 7.49 -13.44 -9.03
CA PRO A 61 6.12 -13.06 -9.36
C PRO A 61 5.16 -13.36 -8.22
N PHE A 62 4.21 -12.46 -7.98
CA PHE A 62 3.16 -12.63 -6.98
C PHE A 62 1.80 -12.64 -7.67
N HIS A 63 0.94 -13.58 -7.31
CA HIS A 63 -0.39 -13.72 -7.88
C HIS A 63 -1.46 -13.53 -6.80
N ILE A 64 -2.33 -12.55 -7.04
CA ILE A 64 -3.45 -12.27 -6.14
C ILE A 64 -4.52 -13.35 -6.35
N ASN A 65 -4.90 -14.01 -5.28
CA ASN A 65 -6.00 -14.98 -5.27
C ASN A 65 -6.67 -14.97 -3.89
N ILE A 66 -7.80 -14.26 -3.79
CA ILE A 66 -8.54 -14.16 -2.52
C ILE A 66 -9.61 -15.26 -2.49
N PRO A 67 -9.54 -16.19 -1.53
CA PRO A 67 -10.53 -17.25 -1.38
C PRO A 67 -11.93 -16.69 -1.18
N GLN A 68 -12.94 -17.35 -1.73
CA GLN A 68 -14.33 -16.91 -1.55
C GLN A 68 -14.75 -16.98 -0.07
N ALA A 69 -14.18 -17.91 0.70
CA ALA A 69 -14.41 -18.02 2.14
C ALA A 69 -14.02 -16.73 2.88
N ASP A 70 -12.90 -16.09 2.52
CA ASP A 70 -12.44 -14.85 3.15
C ASP A 70 -13.38 -13.67 2.84
N LEU A 71 -13.92 -13.62 1.62
CA LEU A 71 -14.93 -12.63 1.24
C LEU A 71 -16.25 -12.84 1.98
N ASN A 72 -16.63 -14.08 2.20
CA ASN A 72 -17.83 -14.41 2.98
C ASN A 72 -17.63 -14.06 4.46
N ASP A 73 -16.48 -14.37 5.05
CA ASP A 73 -16.12 -13.99 6.42
C ASP A 73 -16.14 -12.45 6.58
N LEU A 74 -15.58 -11.71 5.62
CA LEU A 74 -15.62 -10.24 5.61
C LEU A 74 -17.06 -9.73 5.67
N ARG A 75 -17.95 -10.24 4.81
CA ARG A 75 -19.37 -9.84 4.78
C ARG A 75 -20.08 -10.15 6.09
N GLN A 76 -19.84 -11.31 6.67
CA GLN A 76 -20.39 -11.69 7.97
C GLN A 76 -19.94 -10.72 9.07
N ARG A 77 -18.65 -10.38 9.12
CA ARG A 77 -18.12 -9.44 10.11
C ARG A 77 -18.66 -8.03 9.94
N ILE A 78 -18.83 -7.55 8.71
CA ILE A 78 -19.45 -6.25 8.43
C ILE A 78 -20.91 -6.25 8.93
N THR A 79 -21.67 -7.30 8.61
CA THR A 79 -23.07 -7.43 9.04
C THR A 79 -23.21 -7.52 10.57
N ALA A 80 -22.24 -8.14 11.24
CA ALA A 80 -22.21 -8.28 12.70
C ALA A 80 -21.61 -7.08 13.42
N THR A 81 -21.34 -5.96 12.71
CA THR A 81 -20.74 -4.75 13.32
C THR A 81 -21.63 -4.20 14.43
N ARG A 82 -21.05 -4.00 15.60
CA ARG A 82 -21.67 -3.29 16.71
C ARG A 82 -21.37 -1.79 16.55
N TRP A 83 -22.42 -1.04 16.24
CA TRP A 83 -22.31 0.39 16.00
C TRP A 83 -22.18 1.17 17.32
N SER A 84 -21.51 2.32 17.25
CA SER A 84 -21.52 3.33 18.32
C SER A 84 -22.90 4.01 18.39
N GLU A 85 -23.10 4.80 19.45
CA GLU A 85 -24.24 5.68 19.56
C GLU A 85 -24.26 6.71 18.42
N LYS A 86 -25.45 7.19 18.10
CA LYS A 86 -25.65 8.23 17.10
C LYS A 86 -25.07 9.55 17.61
N GLU A 87 -24.53 10.36 16.70
CA GLU A 87 -24.15 11.75 16.94
C GLU A 87 -25.33 12.57 17.48
N THR A 88 -25.03 13.59 18.30
CA THR A 88 -26.04 14.45 18.92
C THR A 88 -26.38 15.68 18.11
N VAL A 89 -25.72 15.89 16.97
CA VAL A 89 -25.92 17.00 16.03
C VAL A 89 -26.53 16.52 14.71
N ALA A 90 -27.17 17.43 13.99
CA ALA A 90 -27.80 17.13 12.72
C ALA A 90 -26.86 17.29 11.50
N ASP A 91 -25.66 17.80 11.73
CA ASP A 91 -24.65 18.07 10.71
C ASP A 91 -23.40 17.19 10.91
N SER A 92 -22.31 17.48 10.19
CA SER A 92 -21.04 16.73 10.27
C SER A 92 -20.04 17.37 11.23
N SER A 93 -20.43 18.26 12.15
CA SER A 93 -19.52 18.94 13.09
C SER A 93 -18.87 17.99 14.10
N GLN A 94 -19.49 16.83 14.37
CA GLN A 94 -18.92 15.76 15.19
C GLN A 94 -18.25 14.63 14.37
N GLY A 95 -18.11 14.81 13.06
CA GLY A 95 -17.54 13.81 12.16
C GLY A 95 -18.56 13.20 11.22
N VAL A 96 -18.25 12.01 10.70
CA VAL A 96 -19.15 11.31 9.78
C VAL A 96 -20.35 10.78 10.56
N GLN A 97 -21.57 11.05 10.05
CA GLN A 97 -22.81 10.61 10.65
C GLN A 97 -22.92 9.09 10.65
N LEU A 98 -23.45 8.51 11.73
CA LEU A 98 -23.65 7.06 11.88
C LEU A 98 -24.46 6.45 10.72
N THR A 99 -25.50 7.16 10.27
CA THR A 99 -26.33 6.72 9.14
C THR A 99 -25.50 6.51 7.86
N THR A 100 -24.61 7.45 7.54
CA THR A 100 -23.70 7.33 6.39
C THR A 100 -22.78 6.13 6.50
N MET A 101 -22.23 5.87 7.69
CA MET A 101 -21.38 4.71 7.94
C MET A 101 -22.16 3.40 7.82
N GLN A 102 -23.39 3.35 8.28
CA GLN A 102 -24.26 2.18 8.16
C GLN A 102 -24.66 1.90 6.70
N GLU A 103 -24.94 2.95 5.92
CA GLU A 103 -25.22 2.83 4.48
C GLU A 103 -24.00 2.32 3.71
N LEU A 104 -22.80 2.85 4.00
CA LEU A 104 -21.56 2.39 3.40
C LEU A 104 -21.27 0.92 3.74
N ALA A 105 -21.45 0.52 4.99
CA ALA A 105 -21.27 -0.86 5.43
C ALA A 105 -22.26 -1.80 4.76
N ARG A 106 -23.54 -1.39 4.64
CA ARG A 106 -24.54 -2.15 3.90
C ARG A 106 -24.11 -2.34 2.44
N TYR A 107 -23.75 -1.27 1.75
CA TYR A 107 -23.26 -1.35 0.38
C TYR A 107 -22.07 -2.32 0.27
N TRP A 108 -21.11 -2.24 1.20
CA TRP A 108 -19.93 -3.09 1.20
C TRP A 108 -20.28 -4.56 1.42
N ALA A 109 -21.25 -4.86 2.29
CA ALA A 109 -21.69 -6.23 2.56
C ALA A 109 -22.50 -6.85 1.41
N THR A 110 -23.26 -6.03 0.63
CA THR A 110 -24.23 -6.51 -0.35
C THR A 110 -23.81 -6.26 -1.80
N ASP A 111 -23.60 -4.99 -2.16
CA ASP A 111 -23.52 -4.56 -3.57
C ASP A 111 -22.07 -4.43 -4.06
N TYR A 112 -21.11 -4.30 -3.15
CA TYR A 112 -19.70 -4.15 -3.52
C TYR A 112 -19.11 -5.45 -4.06
N ASP A 113 -18.66 -5.40 -5.31
CA ASP A 113 -18.02 -6.52 -5.99
C ASP A 113 -16.49 -6.44 -5.90
N TRP A 114 -15.91 -7.15 -4.92
CA TRP A 114 -14.46 -7.28 -4.77
C TRP A 114 -13.77 -7.83 -6.04
N ARG A 115 -14.43 -8.72 -6.78
CA ARG A 115 -13.82 -9.35 -7.97
C ARG A 115 -13.47 -8.34 -9.06
N LYS A 116 -14.21 -7.22 -9.15
CA LYS A 116 -13.87 -6.11 -10.06
C LYS A 116 -12.55 -5.44 -9.67
N VAL A 117 -12.29 -5.24 -8.39
CA VAL A 117 -11.02 -4.67 -7.90
C VAL A 117 -9.89 -5.67 -8.04
N GLU A 118 -10.11 -6.94 -7.69
CA GLU A 118 -9.16 -8.02 -7.87
C GLU A 118 -8.72 -8.15 -9.33
N THR A 119 -9.64 -8.04 -10.28
CA THR A 119 -9.34 -8.06 -11.73
C THR A 119 -8.45 -6.89 -12.13
N LYS A 120 -8.72 -5.68 -11.63
CA LYS A 120 -7.88 -4.51 -11.89
C LYS A 120 -6.47 -4.68 -11.32
N LEU A 121 -6.36 -5.23 -10.11
CA LEU A 121 -5.07 -5.51 -9.51
C LEU A 121 -4.30 -6.58 -10.31
N LYS A 122 -4.95 -7.67 -10.69
CA LYS A 122 -4.34 -8.77 -11.47
C LYS A 122 -3.79 -8.31 -12.83
N ALA A 123 -4.28 -7.20 -13.37
CA ALA A 123 -3.77 -6.62 -14.61
C ALA A 123 -2.40 -5.93 -14.45
N LEU A 124 -1.93 -5.73 -13.22
CA LEU A 124 -0.64 -5.13 -12.93
C LEU A 124 0.41 -6.20 -12.61
N PRO A 125 1.69 -5.94 -12.88
CA PRO A 125 2.77 -6.84 -12.50
C PRO A 125 3.08 -6.72 -11.01
N HIS A 126 2.79 -7.80 -10.28
CA HIS A 126 3.02 -7.92 -8.85
C HIS A 126 4.20 -8.84 -8.57
N PHE A 127 4.99 -8.47 -7.56
CA PHE A 127 6.17 -9.21 -7.14
C PHE A 127 6.26 -9.29 -5.62
N ILE A 128 7.09 -10.23 -5.16
CA ILE A 128 7.43 -10.40 -3.74
C ILE A 128 8.92 -10.71 -3.60
N THR A 129 9.55 -10.16 -2.58
CA THR A 129 10.94 -10.45 -2.20
C THR A 129 11.07 -10.38 -0.69
N GLN A 130 11.98 -11.13 -0.09
CA GLN A 130 12.20 -11.07 1.36
C GLN A 130 13.28 -10.04 1.69
N ILE A 131 12.96 -9.10 2.60
CA ILE A 131 13.90 -8.11 3.12
C ILE A 131 13.86 -8.18 4.65
N ASP A 132 15.00 -8.31 5.29
CA ASP A 132 15.14 -8.46 6.76
C ASP A 132 14.24 -9.56 7.35
N GLY A 133 14.08 -10.68 6.64
CA GLY A 133 13.26 -11.81 7.05
C GLY A 133 11.75 -11.62 6.85
N LEU A 134 11.32 -10.51 6.25
CA LEU A 134 9.92 -10.23 5.98
C LEU A 134 9.64 -10.22 4.48
N ASP A 135 8.58 -10.87 4.06
CA ASP A 135 8.10 -10.81 2.68
C ASP A 135 7.56 -9.42 2.36
N ILE A 136 8.15 -8.77 1.38
CA ILE A 136 7.74 -7.46 0.87
C ILE A 136 7.13 -7.64 -0.51
N HIS A 137 5.85 -7.39 -0.58
CA HIS A 137 5.09 -7.32 -1.82
C HIS A 137 5.21 -5.94 -2.45
N PHE A 138 5.27 -5.87 -3.77
CA PHE A 138 5.25 -4.61 -4.51
C PHE A 138 4.70 -4.76 -5.93
N ILE A 139 4.16 -3.65 -6.47
CA ILE A 139 3.86 -3.49 -7.89
C ILE A 139 5.10 -2.85 -8.53
N HIS A 140 5.51 -3.32 -9.71
CA HIS A 140 6.57 -2.68 -10.47
C HIS A 140 6.18 -2.56 -11.93
N VAL A 141 5.84 -1.35 -12.36
CA VAL A 141 5.47 -1.05 -13.75
C VAL A 141 6.59 -0.24 -14.41
N ARG A 142 7.17 -0.80 -15.45
CA ARG A 142 8.19 -0.12 -16.23
C ARG A 142 7.54 0.69 -17.34
N SER A 143 7.95 1.93 -17.48
CA SER A 143 7.60 2.75 -18.65
C SER A 143 8.25 2.15 -19.91
N GLN A 144 7.59 2.32 -21.04
CA GLN A 144 8.15 2.04 -22.36
C GLN A 144 9.17 3.09 -22.84
N HIS A 145 9.24 4.25 -22.15
CA HIS A 145 10.19 5.31 -22.47
C HIS A 145 11.57 5.00 -21.88
N GLU A 146 12.61 4.98 -22.72
CA GLU A 146 13.97 4.50 -22.36
C GLU A 146 14.60 5.24 -21.17
N ASN A 147 14.38 6.56 -21.08
CA ASN A 147 14.98 7.42 -20.06
C ASN A 147 14.04 7.68 -18.88
N ALA A 148 13.10 6.79 -18.60
CA ALA A 148 12.19 6.92 -17.48
C ALA A 148 12.96 6.89 -16.16
N LEU A 149 12.66 7.85 -15.26
CA LEU A 149 13.29 7.93 -13.95
C LEU A 149 12.62 6.93 -13.00
N PRO A 150 13.37 6.08 -12.27
CA PRO A 150 12.78 5.21 -11.26
C PRO A 150 12.16 6.02 -10.12
N LEU A 151 10.94 5.64 -9.72
CA LEU A 151 10.18 6.26 -8.65
C LEU A 151 9.60 5.17 -7.74
N ILE A 152 9.87 5.27 -6.44
CA ILE A 152 9.17 4.48 -5.43
C ILE A 152 8.11 5.35 -4.76
N VAL A 153 6.88 4.82 -4.66
CA VAL A 153 5.74 5.53 -4.04
C VAL A 153 5.18 4.68 -2.91
N THR A 154 5.23 5.21 -1.70
CA THR A 154 4.75 4.51 -0.49
C THR A 154 3.38 5.06 -0.07
N HIS A 155 2.43 4.17 0.19
CA HIS A 155 1.11 4.53 0.70
C HIS A 155 1.16 4.91 2.19
N GLY A 156 0.11 5.57 2.70
CA GLY A 156 -0.03 5.96 4.10
C GLY A 156 -0.76 4.95 4.98
N TRP A 157 -0.94 5.28 6.25
CA TRP A 157 -1.73 4.53 7.22
C TRP A 157 -3.19 5.07 7.25
N PRO A 158 -4.21 4.23 7.32
CA PRO A 158 -4.24 2.76 7.29
C PRO A 158 -4.46 2.20 5.88
N GLY A 159 -3.90 2.83 4.88
CA GLY A 159 -4.15 2.58 3.48
C GLY A 159 -3.47 1.35 2.89
N SER A 160 -3.34 1.37 1.57
CA SER A 160 -2.72 0.28 0.80
C SER A 160 -2.30 0.76 -0.59
N ILE A 161 -1.71 -0.14 -1.38
CA ILE A 161 -1.38 0.10 -2.80
C ILE A 161 -2.57 0.59 -3.64
N ILE A 162 -3.82 0.38 -3.19
CA ILE A 162 -5.04 0.83 -3.88
C ILE A 162 -5.04 2.35 -4.08
N GLU A 163 -4.51 3.10 -3.13
CA GLU A 163 -4.43 4.57 -3.20
C GLU A 163 -3.63 5.05 -4.41
N GLN A 164 -2.65 4.26 -4.84
CA GLN A 164 -1.68 4.62 -5.87
C GLN A 164 -2.07 4.17 -7.29
N LEU A 165 -3.17 3.40 -7.45
CA LEU A 165 -3.49 2.80 -8.75
C LEU A 165 -3.72 3.83 -9.86
N LYS A 166 -4.29 4.98 -9.53
CA LYS A 166 -4.63 6.02 -10.51
C LYS A 166 -3.43 6.78 -11.06
N ILE A 167 -2.30 6.77 -10.36
CA ILE A 167 -1.09 7.48 -10.80
C ILE A 167 -0.18 6.60 -11.67
N ILE A 168 -0.38 5.30 -11.73
CA ILE A 168 0.50 4.36 -12.43
C ILE A 168 0.57 4.70 -13.92
N ASP A 169 -0.55 4.70 -14.61
CA ASP A 169 -0.57 4.94 -16.06
C ASP A 169 -0.11 6.36 -16.43
N PRO A 170 -0.58 7.45 -15.79
CA PRO A 170 -0.07 8.79 -16.08
C PRO A 170 1.45 8.95 -15.88
N LEU A 171 2.02 8.23 -14.90
CA LEU A 171 3.47 8.30 -14.64
C LEU A 171 4.29 7.39 -15.56
N THR A 172 3.75 6.23 -15.94
CA THR A 172 4.49 5.29 -16.80
C THR A 172 4.30 5.54 -18.30
N ASN A 173 3.20 6.20 -18.67
CA ASN A 173 2.83 6.51 -20.05
C ASN A 173 2.35 7.97 -20.19
N PRO A 174 3.18 8.98 -19.83
CA PRO A 174 2.77 10.38 -19.78
C PRO A 174 2.31 10.93 -21.14
N THR A 175 2.80 10.39 -22.25
CA THR A 175 2.42 10.84 -23.58
C THR A 175 0.95 10.56 -23.92
N ALA A 176 0.35 9.51 -23.35
CA ALA A 176 -1.08 9.26 -23.46
C ALA A 176 -1.95 10.23 -22.63
N HIS A 177 -1.31 11.00 -21.75
CA HIS A 177 -1.96 11.95 -20.84
C HIS A 177 -1.57 13.42 -21.14
N GLY A 178 -1.07 13.71 -22.33
CA GLY A 178 -0.73 15.06 -22.77
C GLY A 178 0.57 15.64 -22.22
N ALA A 179 1.43 14.80 -21.61
CA ALA A 179 2.76 15.18 -21.15
C ALA A 179 3.86 14.64 -22.10
N ASN A 180 5.14 14.81 -21.75
CA ASN A 180 6.26 14.42 -22.61
C ASN A 180 6.86 13.09 -22.20
N ALA A 181 7.51 12.38 -23.11
CA ALA A 181 8.26 11.15 -22.83
C ALA A 181 9.33 11.34 -21.73
N SER A 182 9.92 12.55 -21.65
CA SER A 182 10.89 12.91 -20.60
C SER A 182 10.30 12.97 -19.18
N ASP A 183 8.98 12.96 -19.05
CA ASP A 183 8.27 13.01 -17.77
C ASP A 183 7.94 11.60 -17.24
N ALA A 184 8.37 10.56 -17.97
CA ALA A 184 8.08 9.17 -17.64
C ALA A 184 8.84 8.66 -16.42
N PHE A 185 8.19 7.75 -15.69
CA PHE A 185 8.77 7.05 -14.55
C PHE A 185 8.62 5.52 -14.69
N HIS A 186 9.62 4.79 -14.20
CA HIS A 186 9.43 3.40 -13.78
C HIS A 186 8.88 3.43 -12.36
N VAL A 187 7.70 2.88 -12.12
CA VAL A 187 6.98 3.04 -10.86
C VAL A 187 7.08 1.76 -10.02
N VAL A 188 7.52 1.89 -8.78
CA VAL A 188 7.56 0.83 -7.77
C VAL A 188 6.64 1.23 -6.62
N ILE A 189 5.67 0.39 -6.29
CA ILE A 189 4.68 0.65 -5.22
C ILE A 189 4.70 -0.52 -4.24
N PRO A 190 5.47 -0.44 -3.15
CA PRO A 190 5.49 -1.48 -2.13
C PRO A 190 4.23 -1.43 -1.26
N SER A 191 3.79 -2.59 -0.78
CA SER A 191 2.94 -2.68 0.40
C SER A 191 3.80 -2.52 1.64
N MET A 192 3.44 -1.60 2.55
CA MET A 192 4.17 -1.46 3.81
C MET A 192 4.15 -2.76 4.63
N PRO A 193 5.17 -3.03 5.47
CA PRO A 193 5.17 -4.14 6.43
C PRO A 193 3.87 -4.20 7.24
N GLY A 194 3.17 -5.33 7.18
CA GLY A 194 1.89 -5.53 7.86
C GLY A 194 0.66 -5.09 7.08
N TYR A 195 0.82 -4.46 5.91
CA TYR A 195 -0.27 -3.97 5.06
C TYR A 195 -0.35 -4.73 3.74
N GLY A 196 -1.50 -4.68 3.11
CA GLY A 196 -1.76 -5.27 1.80
C GLY A 196 -1.33 -6.74 1.73
N PHE A 197 -0.38 -7.03 0.84
CA PHE A 197 0.12 -8.37 0.61
C PHE A 197 1.53 -8.61 1.18
N SER A 198 2.12 -7.63 1.86
CA SER A 198 3.37 -7.82 2.60
C SER A 198 3.17 -8.64 3.86
N GLY A 199 4.24 -9.28 4.32
CA GLY A 199 4.27 -10.04 5.56
C GLY A 199 3.97 -9.16 6.78
N LYS A 200 3.44 -9.79 7.82
CA LYS A 200 3.18 -9.13 9.12
C LYS A 200 4.42 -9.25 9.99
N PRO A 201 4.99 -8.12 10.46
CA PRO A 201 6.11 -8.16 11.39
C PRO A 201 5.78 -8.97 12.65
N THR A 202 6.70 -9.85 13.04
CA THR A 202 6.61 -10.64 14.28
C THR A 202 7.57 -10.12 15.35
N SER A 203 8.35 -9.09 15.04
CA SER A 203 9.30 -8.42 15.94
C SER A 203 9.09 -6.90 15.89
N THR A 204 9.54 -6.22 16.94
CA THR A 204 9.53 -4.75 17.01
C THR A 204 10.54 -4.11 16.03
N GLY A 205 10.44 -2.79 15.83
CA GLY A 205 11.43 -1.99 15.10
C GLY A 205 11.15 -1.79 13.61
N TRP A 206 10.00 -2.19 13.09
CA TRP A 206 9.57 -1.85 11.73
C TRP A 206 8.93 -0.43 11.69
N GLY A 207 9.74 0.56 12.06
CA GLY A 207 9.37 1.98 11.93
C GLY A 207 9.80 2.58 10.59
N PRO A 208 9.51 3.88 10.36
CA PRO A 208 9.78 4.56 9.07
C PRO A 208 11.23 4.45 8.61
N GLU A 209 12.19 4.56 9.52
CA GLU A 209 13.62 4.44 9.19
C GLU A 209 14.01 3.05 8.66
N ARG A 210 13.46 1.99 9.26
CA ARG A 210 13.71 0.63 8.77
C ARG A 210 13.02 0.38 7.44
N MET A 211 11.81 0.88 7.27
CA MET A 211 11.10 0.81 6.00
C MET A 211 11.87 1.54 4.90
N GLY A 212 12.39 2.75 5.17
CA GLY A 212 13.21 3.47 4.21
C GLY A 212 14.47 2.70 3.78
N ARG A 213 15.15 2.02 4.72
CA ARG A 213 16.27 1.13 4.38
C ARG A 213 15.83 -0.08 3.55
N ALA A 214 14.67 -0.65 3.87
CA ALA A 214 14.11 -1.76 3.08
C ALA A 214 13.76 -1.33 1.65
N TRP A 215 13.24 -0.11 1.46
CA TRP A 215 12.99 0.45 0.13
C TRP A 215 14.28 0.68 -0.67
N ASP A 216 15.35 1.13 -0.04
CA ASP A 216 16.66 1.24 -0.69
C ASP A 216 17.19 -0.13 -1.13
N VAL A 217 17.05 -1.16 -0.29
CA VAL A 217 17.38 -2.55 -0.67
C VAL A 217 16.52 -3.02 -1.85
N LEU A 218 15.21 -2.76 -1.83
CA LEU A 218 14.30 -3.13 -2.90
C LEU A 218 14.71 -2.47 -4.23
N MET A 219 14.94 -1.16 -4.22
CA MET A 219 15.32 -0.43 -5.43
C MET A 219 16.66 -0.92 -5.99
N LYS A 220 17.64 -1.21 -5.14
CA LYS A 220 18.92 -1.78 -5.56
C LYS A 220 18.78 -3.20 -6.15
N ARG A 221 17.91 -4.04 -5.60
CA ARG A 221 17.60 -5.36 -6.18
C ARG A 221 16.95 -5.26 -7.56
N LEU A 222 16.19 -4.20 -7.82
CA LEU A 222 15.61 -3.87 -9.13
C LEU A 222 16.63 -3.25 -10.10
N GLY A 223 17.88 -3.03 -9.67
CA GLY A 223 18.94 -2.43 -10.47
C GLY A 223 18.93 -0.89 -10.46
N TYR A 224 18.14 -0.26 -9.60
CA TYR A 224 18.03 1.19 -9.51
C TYR A 224 18.97 1.75 -8.44
N THR A 225 20.06 2.39 -8.88
CA THR A 225 21.05 3.07 -8.01
C THR A 225 20.73 4.55 -7.78
N ARG A 226 19.88 5.13 -8.66
CA ARG A 226 19.36 6.50 -8.56
C ARG A 226 17.86 6.46 -8.79
N TYR A 227 17.09 7.01 -7.87
CA TYR A 227 15.64 7.01 -7.91
C TYR A 227 15.07 8.18 -7.11
N VAL A 228 13.80 8.47 -7.32
CA VAL A 228 13.01 9.40 -6.51
C VAL A 228 12.16 8.58 -5.54
N ALA A 229 12.00 9.05 -4.32
CA ALA A 229 11.04 8.52 -3.36
C ALA A 229 9.94 9.56 -3.12
N GLN A 230 8.70 9.09 -3.07
CA GLN A 230 7.52 9.87 -2.75
C GLN A 230 6.67 9.06 -1.77
N GLY A 231 6.10 9.74 -0.81
CA GLY A 231 5.16 9.20 0.14
C GLY A 231 4.26 10.29 0.71
N GLY A 232 3.25 9.87 1.40
CA GLY A 232 2.34 10.75 2.12
C GLY A 232 1.89 10.08 3.40
N ASP A 233 1.49 10.86 4.42
CA ASP A 233 1.14 10.37 5.74
C ASP A 233 2.34 9.62 6.37
N TRP A 234 2.25 8.30 6.63
CA TRP A 234 3.35 7.45 7.10
C TRP A 234 4.21 6.85 5.96
N GLY A 235 3.85 7.14 4.72
CA GLY A 235 4.58 6.67 3.55
C GLY A 235 5.86 7.43 3.23
#